data_0f42020bcf6e7d73fe76d7732b343fa6
#
_entry.id   0f42020bcf6e7d73fe76d7732b343fa6
#
_cell.length_a   1.000
_cell.length_b   1.000
_cell.length_c   1.000
_cell.angle_alpha   90.00
_cell.angle_beta   90.00
_cell.angle_gamma   90.00
#
_symmetry.space_group_name_H-M   'P 1'
#
loop_
_entity.id
_entity.type
_entity.pdbx_description
1 polymer ?
#
loop_
_entity_poly.entity_id
_entity_poly.type
_entity_poly.pdbx_seq_one_letter_code
_entity_poly.pdbx_strand_id
1 'polypeptide(L)'
;MKRILALLLALLMAFGLFACGVAPLETTGPVESLPVLTQPGETDPIETEPVETEPLETQPIETEPEETEQVLDPDGWYYSAEDVALYLVTYGELPSNFITKNEARELGWEGGSVQRYKEGAAIGGDKFGNREGILPKASGRQYYECDIDTDGQNSRGAKRIVFSNDGLIYYTEDHYETFILLYGEE
;
A
#
# COMPACT_ATOMS: atom_id res chain seq x y z
N MET A 1 52.97 -12.85 -7.22
CA MET A 1 53.78 -11.99 -6.35
C MET A 1 52.81 -11.06 -5.63
N LYS A 2 52.37 -11.47 -4.48
CA LYS A 2 52.93 -11.11 -3.18
C LYS A 2 52.65 -9.65 -2.81
N ARG A 3 51.70 -9.54 -1.85
CA ARG A 3 51.76 -8.65 -0.69
C ARG A 3 51.36 -7.22 -0.94
N ILE A 4 50.33 -6.78 -0.24
CA ILE A 4 50.34 -6.06 1.04
C ILE A 4 48.90 -6.09 1.52
N LEU A 5 48.46 -6.81 2.45
CA LEU A 5 48.62 -6.85 3.89
C LEU A 5 48.27 -5.51 4.59
N ALA A 6 47.07 -5.55 5.17
CA ALA A 6 46.75 -5.09 6.50
C ALA A 6 47.31 -3.75 7.01
N LEU A 7 46.38 -2.89 7.36
CA LEU A 7 46.35 -2.00 8.52
C LEU A 7 44.87 -1.71 8.78
N LEU A 8 44.19 -2.37 9.65
CA LEU A 8 44.23 -2.42 11.10
C LEU A 8 44.42 -1.05 11.74
N LEU A 9 43.40 -0.56 12.31
CA LEU A 9 43.33 -0.10 13.72
C LEU A 9 42.07 0.74 13.82
N ALA A 10 40.99 0.27 14.46
CA ALA A 10 40.80 0.44 15.89
C ALA A 10 41.07 1.90 16.35
N LEU A 11 40.02 2.68 16.42
CA LEU A 11 39.97 3.82 17.33
C LEU A 11 38.55 3.87 17.91
N LEU A 12 38.46 3.31 19.04
CA LEU A 12 38.15 3.92 20.34
C LEU A 12 36.73 4.45 20.49
N MET A 13 36.02 3.67 21.25
CA MET A 13 35.12 4.06 22.32
C MET A 13 35.37 5.48 22.81
N ALA A 14 34.42 6.35 22.64
CA ALA A 14 34.27 7.50 23.52
C ALA A 14 32.88 7.38 24.16
N PHE A 15 32.92 6.98 25.38
CA PHE A 15 31.87 7.06 26.38
C PHE A 15 31.33 8.48 26.45
N GLY A 16 30.04 8.61 26.33
CA GLY A 16 29.29 9.81 26.67
C GLY A 16 28.02 9.39 27.39
N LEU A 17 28.20 8.99 28.65
CA LEU A 17 27.13 8.93 29.63
C LEU A 17 26.63 10.34 29.90
N PHE A 18 25.41 10.65 29.52
CA PHE A 18 24.65 11.73 30.13
C PHE A 18 23.44 11.11 30.81
N ALA A 19 23.60 11.03 32.11
CA ALA A 19 22.54 10.68 33.04
C ALA A 19 21.91 11.96 33.58
N CYS A 20 20.65 11.80 33.96
CA CYS A 20 19.91 12.60 34.93
C CYS A 20 19.20 13.85 34.45
N GLY A 21 17.91 13.79 34.62
CA GLY A 21 16.98 14.90 34.65
C GLY A 21 15.54 14.43 34.86
N VAL A 22 15.27 13.72 35.96
CA VAL A 22 13.90 13.50 36.44
C VAL A 22 13.48 14.76 37.20
N ALA A 23 12.39 15.36 36.81
CA ALA A 23 11.58 16.20 37.70
C ALA A 23 10.10 16.06 37.35
N PRO A 24 9.29 15.66 38.32
CA PRO A 24 7.83 15.66 38.21
C PRO A 24 7.32 17.04 38.59
N LEU A 25 6.39 17.57 37.86
CA LEU A 25 5.54 18.67 38.32
C LEU A 25 4.09 18.22 38.30
N GLU A 26 3.66 17.82 39.47
CA GLU A 26 2.26 17.83 39.83
C GLU A 26 1.81 19.30 39.93
N THR A 27 0.69 19.61 39.31
CA THR A 27 -0.09 20.76 39.74
C THR A 27 -1.57 20.39 39.61
N THR A 28 -2.09 20.03 40.74
CA THR A 28 -3.50 20.04 41.07
C THR A 28 -3.99 21.46 41.08
N GLY A 29 -5.09 21.73 40.38
CA GLY A 29 -5.86 22.96 40.49
C GLY A 29 -7.35 22.68 40.20
N PRO A 30 -8.26 23.31 40.92
CA PRO A 30 -9.48 22.67 41.32
C PRO A 30 -10.66 22.83 40.36
N VAL A 31 -11.55 21.87 40.48
CA VAL A 31 -12.89 21.78 39.93
C VAL A 31 -13.71 22.99 40.40
N GLU A 32 -14.28 23.74 39.50
CA GLU A 32 -15.32 24.72 39.84
C GLU A 32 -16.63 24.26 39.19
N SER A 33 -17.53 23.98 40.11
CA SER A 33 -18.88 23.51 39.88
C SER A 33 -19.85 24.66 39.71
N LEU A 34 -20.71 24.56 38.70
CA LEU A 34 -22.15 24.93 38.63
C LEU A 34 -22.57 26.40 38.86
N PRO A 35 -23.67 26.83 38.25
CA PRO A 35 -24.99 26.35 38.66
C PRO A 35 -26.04 26.02 37.57
N VAL A 36 -26.81 25.04 37.90
CA VAL A 36 -28.11 24.70 37.36
C VAL A 36 -29.10 25.89 37.62
N LEU A 37 -29.80 26.28 36.59
CA LEU A 37 -31.01 27.05 36.70
C LEU A 37 -32.14 26.34 35.98
N THR A 38 -32.93 25.66 36.78
CA THR A 38 -34.27 25.19 36.47
C THR A 38 -35.24 26.38 36.50
N GLN A 39 -36.09 26.50 35.49
CA GLN A 39 -37.50 26.82 35.70
C GLN A 39 -38.38 26.39 34.53
N PRO A 40 -39.60 25.91 34.81
CA PRO A 40 -40.48 25.28 33.83
C PRO A 40 -41.39 26.33 33.19
N GLY A 41 -41.48 26.25 31.86
CA GLY A 41 -42.54 26.93 31.13
C GLY A 41 -43.58 25.89 30.72
N GLU A 42 -44.73 26.01 31.35
CA GLU A 42 -45.96 25.38 30.92
C GLU A 42 -46.33 25.90 29.53
N THR A 43 -46.50 25.01 28.59
CA THR A 43 -47.24 25.28 27.36
C THR A 43 -48.21 24.14 27.09
N ASP A 44 -49.44 24.53 26.89
CA ASP A 44 -50.60 23.69 26.65
C ASP A 44 -50.46 22.71 25.52
N PRO A 45 -51.19 21.56 25.59
CA PRO A 45 -51.15 20.55 24.53
C PRO A 45 -51.93 21.04 23.31
N ILE A 46 -51.23 21.17 22.19
CA ILE A 46 -51.90 21.29 20.90
C ILE A 46 -52.24 19.86 20.46
N GLU A 47 -53.54 19.63 20.47
CA GLU A 47 -54.19 18.45 19.93
C GLU A 47 -53.99 18.45 18.40
N THR A 48 -53.03 17.65 17.91
CA THR A 48 -52.87 17.39 16.49
C THR A 48 -53.45 16.03 16.18
N GLU A 49 -54.47 16.06 15.34
CA GLU A 49 -55.07 14.84 14.77
C GLU A 49 -54.05 14.00 14.03
N PRO A 50 -54.13 12.67 14.04
CA PRO A 50 -53.22 11.79 13.33
C PRO A 50 -53.48 11.91 11.82
N VAL A 51 -52.51 12.43 11.10
CA VAL A 51 -52.45 12.28 9.64
C VAL A 51 -52.00 10.87 9.38
N GLU A 52 -52.90 10.06 8.88
CA GLU A 52 -52.65 8.71 8.37
C GLU A 52 -51.78 8.83 7.11
N THR A 53 -50.48 8.70 7.28
CA THR A 53 -49.53 8.58 6.16
C THR A 53 -49.40 7.11 5.81
N GLU A 54 -49.97 6.74 4.67
CA GLU A 54 -49.73 5.44 4.07
C GLU A 54 -48.23 5.25 3.87
N PRO A 55 -47.66 4.06 4.17
CA PRO A 55 -46.27 3.76 3.89
C PRO A 55 -46.05 3.71 2.39
N LEU A 56 -45.26 4.63 1.85
CA LEU A 56 -44.70 4.47 0.53
C LEU A 56 -43.78 3.26 0.61
N GLU A 57 -44.19 2.16 -0.01
CA GLU A 57 -43.31 1.02 -0.29
C GLU A 57 -42.17 1.50 -1.19
N THR A 58 -41.05 1.84 -0.58
CA THR A 58 -39.78 2.02 -1.29
C THR A 58 -39.26 0.63 -1.62
N GLN A 59 -39.51 0.19 -2.85
CA GLN A 59 -38.83 -1.00 -3.39
C GLN A 59 -37.32 -0.71 -3.39
N PRO A 60 -36.48 -1.62 -2.88
CA PRO A 60 -35.04 -1.49 -3.02
C PRO A 60 -34.73 -1.54 -4.53
N ILE A 61 -34.17 -0.47 -5.05
CA ILE A 61 -33.51 -0.52 -6.35
C ILE A 61 -32.24 -1.33 -6.09
N GLU A 62 -32.30 -2.63 -6.40
CA GLU A 62 -31.13 -3.48 -6.54
C GLU A 62 -30.38 -2.94 -7.77
N THR A 63 -29.47 -2.00 -7.53
CA THR A 63 -28.49 -1.63 -8.54
C THR A 63 -27.49 -2.78 -8.57
N GLU A 64 -27.69 -3.73 -9.48
CA GLU A 64 -26.59 -4.63 -9.88
C GLU A 64 -25.43 -3.73 -10.30
N PRO A 65 -24.20 -3.97 -9.80
CA PRO A 65 -23.02 -3.29 -10.32
C PRO A 65 -22.94 -3.67 -11.81
N GLU A 66 -23.11 -2.70 -12.70
CA GLU A 66 -22.68 -2.86 -14.08
C GLU A 66 -21.18 -3.16 -14.02
N GLU A 67 -20.80 -4.43 -14.19
CA GLU A 67 -19.43 -4.81 -14.56
C GLU A 67 -19.15 -4.17 -15.93
N THR A 68 -18.75 -2.90 -15.90
CA THR A 68 -18.09 -2.31 -17.03
C THR A 68 -16.79 -3.08 -17.19
N GLU A 69 -16.72 -3.97 -18.20
CA GLU A 69 -15.47 -4.58 -18.63
C GLU A 69 -14.48 -3.43 -18.90
N GLN A 70 -13.60 -3.19 -17.92
CA GLN A 70 -12.56 -2.18 -18.06
C GLN A 70 -11.54 -2.71 -19.06
N VAL A 71 -11.64 -2.25 -20.29
CA VAL A 71 -10.68 -2.57 -21.35
C VAL A 71 -9.48 -1.65 -21.19
N LEU A 72 -8.33 -2.22 -20.78
CA LEU A 72 -7.08 -1.49 -20.67
C LEU A 72 -6.47 -1.26 -22.06
N ASP A 73 -5.87 -0.08 -22.27
CA ASP A 73 -5.11 0.21 -23.48
C ASP A 73 -3.76 -0.56 -23.44
N PRO A 74 -3.42 -1.38 -24.45
CA PRO A 74 -2.15 -2.10 -24.49
C PRO A 74 -0.92 -1.18 -24.49
N ASP A 75 -1.04 0.06 -24.93
CA ASP A 75 0.03 1.07 -24.92
C ASP A 75 -0.02 1.98 -23.67
N GLY A 76 -0.98 1.76 -22.77
CA GLY A 76 -1.18 2.54 -21.55
C GLY A 76 -0.08 2.31 -20.50
N TRP A 77 0.07 3.27 -19.61
CA TRP A 77 0.94 3.18 -18.43
C TRP A 77 0.09 2.99 -17.19
N TYR A 78 0.39 1.97 -16.42
CA TYR A 78 -0.40 1.57 -15.26
C TYR A 78 0.49 1.43 -14.03
N TYR A 79 -0.03 1.79 -12.84
CA TYR A 79 0.72 1.81 -11.59
C TYR A 79 -0.07 1.24 -10.41
N SER A 80 -1.42 1.22 -10.49
CA SER A 80 -2.26 0.66 -9.44
C SER A 80 -2.19 -0.87 -9.43
N ALA A 81 -2.45 -1.48 -8.27
CA ALA A 81 -2.47 -2.93 -8.17
C ALA A 81 -3.57 -3.55 -9.05
N GLU A 82 -4.72 -2.89 -9.14
CA GLU A 82 -5.86 -3.34 -9.93
C GLU A 82 -5.56 -3.33 -11.42
N ASP A 83 -5.07 -2.20 -11.96
CA ASP A 83 -4.80 -2.07 -13.38
C ASP A 83 -3.65 -2.97 -13.82
N VAL A 84 -2.56 -3.03 -13.04
CA VAL A 84 -1.40 -3.88 -13.37
C VAL A 84 -1.76 -5.37 -13.31
N ALA A 85 -2.57 -5.78 -12.33
CA ALA A 85 -3.04 -7.17 -12.26
C ALA A 85 -3.97 -7.50 -13.42
N LEU A 86 -4.92 -6.62 -13.75
CA LEU A 86 -5.81 -6.79 -14.90
C LEU A 86 -5.02 -6.81 -16.22
N TYR A 87 -4.00 -5.96 -16.36
CA TYR A 87 -3.13 -5.95 -17.53
C TYR A 87 -2.37 -7.28 -17.69
N LEU A 88 -1.81 -7.81 -16.59
CA LEU A 88 -1.14 -9.11 -16.57
C LEU A 88 -2.08 -10.26 -16.98
N VAL A 89 -3.33 -10.24 -16.50
CA VAL A 89 -4.35 -11.25 -16.88
C VAL A 89 -4.70 -11.13 -18.36
N THR A 90 -4.83 -9.89 -18.85
CA THR A 90 -5.31 -9.63 -20.22
C THR A 90 -4.23 -9.89 -21.26
N TYR A 91 -2.99 -9.46 -21.00
CA TYR A 91 -1.91 -9.46 -22.00
C TYR A 91 -0.79 -10.46 -21.69
N GLY A 92 -0.71 -11.01 -20.47
CA GLY A 92 0.32 -11.98 -20.08
C GLY A 92 1.71 -11.37 -19.82
N GLU A 93 1.83 -10.06 -19.85
CA GLU A 93 3.08 -9.31 -19.66
C GLU A 93 2.83 -8.02 -18.87
N LEU A 94 3.90 -7.41 -18.37
CA LEU A 94 3.80 -6.11 -17.70
C LEU A 94 3.58 -4.97 -18.71
N PRO A 95 2.88 -3.89 -18.33
CA PRO A 95 2.79 -2.67 -19.13
C PRO A 95 4.16 -2.12 -19.52
N SER A 96 4.23 -1.43 -20.65
CA SER A 96 5.48 -0.95 -21.27
C SER A 96 6.27 0.06 -20.42
N ASN A 97 5.65 0.65 -19.41
CA ASN A 97 6.32 1.54 -18.46
C ASN A 97 7.16 0.81 -17.41
N PHE A 98 7.07 -0.51 -17.29
CA PHE A 98 7.93 -1.29 -16.40
C PHE A 98 9.27 -1.60 -17.03
N ILE A 99 10.33 -1.44 -16.24
CA ILE A 99 11.69 -1.84 -16.59
C ILE A 99 12.33 -2.62 -15.45
N THR A 100 13.22 -3.55 -15.80
CA THR A 100 13.95 -4.33 -14.80
C THR A 100 14.97 -3.47 -14.04
N LYS A 101 15.39 -3.95 -12.87
CA LYS A 101 16.45 -3.31 -12.09
C LYS A 101 17.77 -3.20 -12.88
N ASN A 102 18.04 -4.14 -13.81
CA ASN A 102 19.22 -4.07 -14.64
C ASN A 102 19.13 -2.95 -15.67
N GLU A 103 18.03 -2.84 -16.39
CA GLU A 103 17.78 -1.73 -17.33
C GLU A 103 17.82 -0.38 -16.61
N ALA A 104 17.23 -0.28 -15.43
CA ALA A 104 17.29 0.93 -14.62
C ALA A 104 18.73 1.32 -14.24
N ARG A 105 19.57 0.35 -13.86
CA ARG A 105 21.01 0.59 -13.56
C ARG A 105 21.79 1.05 -14.77
N GLU A 106 21.48 0.56 -15.96
CA GLU A 106 22.09 1.04 -17.21
C GLU A 106 21.79 2.53 -17.46
N LEU A 107 20.65 3.04 -16.94
CA LEU A 107 20.31 4.45 -16.94
C LEU A 107 20.96 5.25 -15.79
N GLY A 108 21.75 4.60 -14.93
CA GLY A 108 22.39 5.23 -13.77
C GLY A 108 21.57 5.16 -12.46
N TRP A 109 20.48 4.38 -12.43
CA TRP A 109 19.68 4.23 -11.23
C TRP A 109 20.41 3.41 -10.16
N GLU A 110 20.52 3.98 -8.96
CA GLU A 110 21.14 3.35 -7.79
C GLU A 110 20.14 3.07 -6.66
N GLY A 111 18.88 3.50 -6.83
CA GLY A 111 17.80 3.33 -5.85
C GLY A 111 16.82 4.50 -5.85
N GLY A 112 15.76 4.40 -5.05
CA GLY A 112 14.67 5.37 -5.02
C GLY A 112 13.78 5.32 -6.27
N SER A 113 13.15 6.46 -6.62
CA SER A 113 12.30 6.54 -7.79
C SER A 113 13.09 6.41 -9.09
N VAL A 114 12.68 5.49 -9.95
CA VAL A 114 13.27 5.31 -11.29
C VAL A 114 12.81 6.39 -12.27
N GLN A 115 11.72 7.10 -12.00
CA GLN A 115 11.19 8.16 -12.85
C GLN A 115 12.15 9.35 -13.02
N ARG A 116 13.14 9.48 -12.13
CA ARG A 116 14.23 10.46 -12.27
C ARG A 116 15.17 10.16 -13.44
N TYR A 117 15.17 8.93 -13.93
CA TYR A 117 16.07 8.41 -14.98
C TYR A 117 15.31 8.10 -16.27
N LYS A 118 14.05 7.70 -16.16
CA LYS A 118 13.15 7.45 -17.27
C LYS A 118 11.75 7.90 -16.88
N GLU A 119 11.21 8.89 -17.56
CA GLU A 119 9.88 9.41 -17.33
C GLU A 119 8.83 8.30 -17.40
N GLY A 120 7.89 8.30 -16.45
CA GLY A 120 6.83 7.32 -16.35
C GLY A 120 7.26 5.89 -16.01
N ALA A 121 8.56 5.62 -15.82
CA ALA A 121 9.00 4.25 -15.55
C ALA A 121 8.67 3.79 -14.12
N ALA A 122 8.40 2.49 -14.00
CA ALA A 122 8.32 1.74 -12.75
C ALA A 122 9.27 0.54 -12.80
N ILE A 123 9.74 0.05 -11.65
CA ILE A 123 10.58 -1.15 -11.60
C ILE A 123 9.70 -2.39 -11.63
N GLY A 124 9.98 -3.33 -12.55
CA GLY A 124 9.27 -4.60 -12.64
C GLY A 124 9.90 -5.58 -13.61
N GLY A 125 9.45 -6.85 -13.54
CA GLY A 125 9.92 -7.93 -14.38
C GLY A 125 11.14 -8.70 -13.85
N ASP A 126 11.69 -8.32 -12.71
CA ASP A 126 12.74 -9.09 -12.05
C ASP A 126 12.20 -10.37 -11.42
N LYS A 127 13.00 -11.42 -11.39
CA LYS A 127 12.65 -12.68 -10.74
C LYS A 127 12.50 -12.51 -9.24
N PHE A 128 11.36 -12.97 -8.71
CA PHE A 128 11.12 -13.09 -7.28
C PHE A 128 11.48 -14.50 -6.79
N GLY A 129 12.30 -14.59 -5.76
CA GLY A 129 12.91 -15.86 -5.35
C GLY A 129 12.03 -16.74 -4.48
N ASN A 130 10.94 -16.22 -3.88
CA ASN A 130 10.09 -16.93 -2.91
C ASN A 130 10.89 -17.78 -1.91
N ARG A 131 11.94 -17.20 -1.34
CA ARG A 131 12.90 -17.93 -0.46
C ARG A 131 12.27 -18.38 0.82
N GLU A 132 11.41 -17.58 1.39
CA GLU A 132 10.63 -17.83 2.60
C GLU A 132 9.57 -18.91 2.38
N GLY A 133 9.21 -19.17 1.11
CA GLY A 133 8.26 -20.20 0.71
C GLY A 133 6.82 -19.88 1.09
N ILE A 134 6.48 -18.59 1.20
CA ILE A 134 5.12 -18.14 1.52
C ILE A 134 4.17 -18.42 0.37
N LEU A 135 4.63 -18.20 -0.88
CA LEU A 135 3.83 -18.47 -2.07
C LEU A 135 3.92 -19.94 -2.49
N PRO A 136 2.85 -20.51 -3.08
CA PRO A 136 2.81 -21.90 -3.50
C PRO A 136 3.92 -22.28 -4.47
N LYS A 137 4.51 -23.46 -4.29
CA LYS A 137 5.55 -24.00 -5.17
C LYS A 137 4.96 -25.05 -6.10
N ALA A 138 5.31 -24.97 -7.38
CA ALA A 138 4.98 -25.99 -8.38
C ALA A 138 6.18 -26.22 -9.29
N SER A 139 6.17 -27.39 -9.98
CA SER A 139 7.24 -27.72 -10.94
C SER A 139 7.19 -26.76 -12.13
N GLY A 140 8.29 -26.07 -12.38
CA GLY A 140 8.39 -25.10 -13.48
C GLY A 140 7.85 -23.69 -13.14
N ARG A 141 7.22 -23.50 -11.97
CA ARG A 141 6.72 -22.19 -11.55
C ARG A 141 7.87 -21.25 -11.24
N GLN A 142 7.83 -20.09 -11.86
CA GLN A 142 8.74 -18.98 -11.62
C GLN A 142 7.92 -17.75 -11.29
N TYR A 143 8.30 -17.07 -10.21
CA TYR A 143 7.72 -15.79 -9.83
C TYR A 143 8.55 -14.61 -10.31
N TYR A 144 7.84 -13.51 -10.57
CA TYR A 144 8.38 -12.19 -10.92
C TYR A 144 7.73 -11.14 -10.06
N GLU A 145 8.34 -9.97 -9.95
CA GLU A 145 7.82 -8.87 -9.13
C GLU A 145 7.77 -7.56 -9.90
N CYS A 146 6.87 -6.67 -9.48
CA CYS A 146 6.86 -5.27 -9.91
C CYS A 146 6.40 -4.34 -8.79
N ASP A 147 6.86 -3.09 -8.86
CA ASP A 147 6.51 -2.03 -7.93
C ASP A 147 5.13 -1.46 -8.26
N ILE A 148 4.35 -1.15 -7.23
CA ILE A 148 3.00 -0.60 -7.35
C ILE A 148 2.92 0.76 -6.67
N ASP A 149 2.04 1.64 -7.19
CA ASP A 149 1.77 2.99 -6.70
C ASP A 149 3.03 3.88 -6.63
N THR A 150 3.88 3.79 -7.65
CA THR A 150 5.16 4.53 -7.71
C THR A 150 5.09 5.82 -8.52
N ASP A 151 3.99 6.09 -9.21
CA ASP A 151 3.83 7.29 -10.01
C ASP A 151 3.89 8.56 -9.15
N GLY A 152 4.72 9.51 -9.58
CA GLY A 152 4.97 10.76 -8.84
C GLY A 152 5.66 10.59 -7.48
N GLN A 153 6.05 9.35 -7.09
CA GLN A 153 6.68 9.09 -5.79
C GLN A 153 8.20 9.31 -5.84
N ASN A 154 8.77 9.66 -4.68
CA ASN A 154 10.23 9.81 -4.53
C ASN A 154 10.96 8.50 -4.22
N SER A 155 10.22 7.43 -3.93
CA SER A 155 10.74 6.11 -3.57
C SER A 155 9.90 5.02 -4.21
N ARG A 156 10.39 3.77 -4.14
CA ARG A 156 9.68 2.58 -4.63
C ARG A 156 8.53 2.14 -3.72
N GLY A 157 8.47 2.64 -2.48
CA GLY A 157 7.49 2.17 -1.49
C GLY A 157 7.64 0.68 -1.15
N ALA A 158 6.65 0.13 -0.45
CA ALA A 158 6.60 -1.28 -0.05
C ALA A 158 5.66 -2.14 -0.93
N LYS A 159 4.72 -1.53 -1.63
CA LYS A 159 3.69 -2.21 -2.40
C LYS A 159 4.25 -2.91 -3.64
N ARG A 160 3.86 -4.18 -3.83
CA ARG A 160 4.30 -5.01 -4.96
C ARG A 160 3.16 -5.85 -5.51
N ILE A 161 3.25 -6.16 -6.78
CA ILE A 161 2.66 -7.38 -7.34
C ILE A 161 3.76 -8.41 -7.50
N VAL A 162 3.47 -9.65 -7.11
CA VAL A 162 4.26 -10.83 -7.41
C VAL A 162 3.41 -11.76 -8.26
N PHE A 163 3.88 -12.08 -9.45
CA PHE A 163 3.11 -12.89 -10.40
C PHE A 163 3.93 -14.07 -10.92
N SER A 164 3.25 -15.16 -11.25
CA SER A 164 3.89 -16.37 -11.73
C SER A 164 3.73 -16.55 -13.25
N ASN A 165 4.62 -17.33 -13.85
CA ASN A 165 4.52 -17.71 -15.26
C ASN A 165 3.35 -18.66 -15.60
N ASP A 166 2.62 -19.13 -14.57
CA ASP A 166 1.46 -20.02 -14.70
C ASP A 166 0.15 -19.38 -14.20
N GLY A 167 0.13 -18.04 -14.01
CA GLY A 167 -1.10 -17.26 -13.90
C GLY A 167 -1.53 -16.86 -12.49
N LEU A 168 -0.73 -17.14 -11.45
CA LEU A 168 -0.99 -16.60 -10.11
C LEU A 168 -0.52 -15.15 -10.02
N ILE A 169 -1.35 -14.27 -9.47
CA ILE A 169 -1.02 -12.86 -9.25
C ILE A 169 -1.38 -12.51 -7.81
N TYR A 170 -0.38 -12.09 -7.05
CA TYR A 170 -0.48 -11.69 -5.65
C TYR A 170 -0.14 -10.23 -5.47
N TYR A 171 -0.81 -9.58 -4.52
CA TYR A 171 -0.48 -8.26 -4.03
C TYR A 171 0.09 -8.34 -2.62
N THR A 172 1.07 -7.49 -2.33
CA THR A 172 1.60 -7.24 -0.98
C THR A 172 1.75 -5.74 -0.76
N GLU A 173 1.35 -5.26 0.41
CA GLU A 173 1.50 -3.85 0.80
C GLU A 173 2.67 -3.62 1.79
N ASP A 174 3.20 -4.69 2.37
CA ASP A 174 4.13 -4.72 3.49
C ASP A 174 5.53 -5.26 3.12
N HIS A 175 5.89 -5.18 1.84
CA HIS A 175 7.20 -5.60 1.32
C HIS A 175 7.46 -7.11 1.52
N TYR A 176 6.47 -7.92 1.10
CA TYR A 176 6.49 -9.39 1.04
C TYR A 176 6.26 -10.11 2.39
N GLU A 177 5.78 -9.43 3.44
CA GLU A 177 5.42 -10.08 4.70
C GLU A 177 4.11 -10.85 4.57
N THR A 178 3.11 -10.24 3.89
CA THR A 178 1.82 -10.88 3.59
C THR A 178 1.46 -10.76 2.12
N PHE A 179 0.61 -11.69 1.64
CA PHE A 179 0.16 -11.71 0.25
C PHE A 179 -1.36 -11.91 0.16
N ILE A 180 -1.98 -11.20 -0.77
CA ILE A 180 -3.38 -11.35 -1.15
C ILE A 180 -3.41 -11.89 -2.58
N LEU A 181 -4.05 -13.04 -2.79
CA LEU A 181 -4.26 -13.57 -4.14
C LEU A 181 -5.29 -12.69 -4.86
N LEU A 182 -4.90 -12.12 -5.99
CA LEU A 182 -5.79 -11.32 -6.84
C LEU A 182 -6.37 -12.18 -7.97
N TYR A 183 -5.54 -13.00 -8.61
CA TYR A 183 -5.94 -13.84 -9.75
C TYR A 183 -5.25 -15.20 -9.71
N GLY A 184 -5.92 -16.19 -10.31
CA GLY A 184 -5.46 -17.57 -10.41
C GLY A 184 -6.03 -18.47 -9.31
N GLU A 185 -5.73 -19.76 -9.40
CA GLU A 185 -6.09 -20.79 -8.41
C GLU A 185 -4.81 -21.48 -7.91
N GLU A 186 -4.68 -21.63 -6.58
CA GLU A 186 -3.51 -22.28 -5.94
C GLU A 186 -3.51 -23.80 -6.09
#